data_0651a30e11e2b64aa578f9a979fe5e49
#
_entry.id   0651a30e11e2b64aa578f9a979fe5e49
#
_cell.length_a   1.000
_cell.length_b   1.000
_cell.length_c   1.000
_cell.angle_alpha   90.00
_cell.angle_beta   90.00
_cell.angle_gamma   90.00
#
_symmetry.space_group_name_H-M   'P 1'
#
loop_
_entity.id
_entity.type
_entity.pdbx_description
1 polymer ?
#
loop_
_entity_poly.entity_id
_entity_poly.type
_entity_poly.pdbx_seq_one_letter_code
_entity_poly.pdbx_strand_id
1 'polypeptide(L)'
;MTKKQKNVLNRIIIATVLLIVITVFKTIVPVPGYVEFILYLIPYFVIGHDILRKSIKNISHGQVFDENFLMAVATIGAMCLGEYLEGSAVMVFYQIGELFQSIAVGKSRKNIAALMDIRPDYANIMVDGEIEEVDPDDVEIGSEIIVNPGEKVPIDGIIVEGDTTLNTSALTGESVPRNAHCGDEIYSGSINMTARITIKTTKEFGESTVSKILDLVENSSMKKSKTENFITKFAKYYTPVVCYSALALATIPPIVLTIMKQPAHVGDWIFRALTFLVISCPCALVISIPLSFFGGIGCASKNGILVKGSNYLETLSDVKYFVFDKTGTLTKGVFEVTDVVPAEGFNKDHLLEYAAYAESASTHPISVSLKKAYNQKIDNTLVDHIQEIAGHGVEADYNGHHILAGNAKLMKLKSIDYSAYTKAGTLVYVAVDDKYAGCIVISDIIKDHAKEAISGLKSLGAKETVMLTGDSASTADLVAKTIGIDTVHSELLPADKVEEVEKLLAKKSDKEKLAFVGDGINDAPVLSRADIGIAMGGLGSDAAIEAADVVLMDDDPLKISLAMKISTKTLRIVKQNIVFALAVKFICLVLGALGIANMWLAIFADVGVMILAVMNATRALTIHN
;
A
#
# COMPACT_ATOMS: atom_id res chain seq x y z
N MET A 1 23.71 11.29 1.80
CA MET A 1 24.69 10.17 1.94
C MET A 1 25.04 9.98 3.40
N THR A 2 25.02 8.75 3.89
CA THR A 2 25.44 8.40 5.25
C THR A 2 26.96 8.49 5.39
N LYS A 3 27.49 8.54 6.63
CA LYS A 3 28.93 8.53 6.90
C LYS A 3 29.64 7.32 6.25
N LYS A 4 28.98 6.14 6.28
CA LYS A 4 29.48 4.91 5.65
C LYS A 4 29.56 5.05 4.13
N GLN A 5 28.54 5.60 3.47
CA GLN A 5 28.53 5.83 2.01
C GLN A 5 29.60 6.84 1.57
N LYS A 6 29.84 7.91 2.36
CA LYS A 6 30.94 8.86 2.09
C LYS A 6 32.30 8.19 2.16
N ASN A 7 32.52 7.30 3.13
CA ASN A 7 33.78 6.56 3.24
C ASN A 7 34.02 5.63 2.04
N VAL A 8 32.96 4.93 1.56
CA VAL A 8 33.06 4.09 0.35
C VAL A 8 33.37 4.95 -0.88
N LEU A 9 32.68 6.10 -1.04
CA LEU A 9 32.96 7.04 -2.13
C LEU A 9 34.42 7.52 -2.13
N ASN A 10 34.93 7.90 -0.98
CA ASN A 10 36.35 8.34 -0.87
C ASN A 10 37.32 7.22 -1.28
N ARG A 11 37.03 5.98 -0.86
CA ARG A 11 37.87 4.82 -1.27
C ARG A 11 37.79 4.56 -2.77
N ILE A 12 36.61 4.70 -3.40
CA ILE A 12 36.44 4.59 -4.86
C ILE A 12 37.28 5.67 -5.56
N ILE A 13 37.19 6.92 -5.11
CA ILE A 13 37.97 8.03 -5.69
C ILE A 13 39.48 7.76 -5.57
N ILE A 14 39.96 7.39 -4.38
CA ILE A 14 41.39 7.11 -4.13
C ILE A 14 41.86 5.95 -5.02
N ALA A 15 41.14 4.84 -5.07
CA ALA A 15 41.48 3.68 -5.87
C ALA A 15 41.51 4.01 -7.37
N THR A 16 40.49 4.79 -7.86
CA THR A 16 40.43 5.21 -9.27
C THR A 16 41.61 6.11 -9.65
N VAL A 17 41.91 7.10 -8.81
CA VAL A 17 43.08 7.98 -9.04
C VAL A 17 44.39 7.17 -9.05
N LEU A 18 44.57 6.25 -8.10
CA LEU A 18 45.73 5.38 -8.07
C LEU A 18 45.84 4.52 -9.34
N LEU A 19 44.72 3.93 -9.81
CA LEU A 19 44.71 3.13 -11.05
C LEU A 19 45.09 3.98 -12.26
N ILE A 20 44.58 5.19 -12.40
CA ILE A 20 44.93 6.10 -13.49
C ILE A 20 46.41 6.46 -13.43
N VAL A 21 46.93 6.85 -12.26
CA VAL A 21 48.32 7.23 -12.06
C VAL A 21 49.26 6.06 -12.38
N ILE A 22 48.96 4.85 -11.89
CA ILE A 22 49.78 3.65 -12.15
C ILE A 22 49.74 3.31 -13.65
N THR A 23 48.58 3.38 -14.30
CA THR A 23 48.46 3.08 -15.72
C THR A 23 49.24 4.09 -16.58
N VAL A 24 49.13 5.39 -16.27
CA VAL A 24 49.91 6.43 -16.96
C VAL A 24 51.42 6.26 -16.69
N PHE A 25 51.82 5.98 -15.45
CA PHE A 25 53.22 5.73 -15.10
C PHE A 25 53.79 4.56 -15.90
N LYS A 26 53.05 3.45 -16.04
CA LYS A 26 53.42 2.28 -16.83
C LYS A 26 53.64 2.61 -18.32
N THR A 27 52.91 3.55 -18.90
CA THR A 27 53.10 3.96 -20.30
C THR A 27 54.40 4.79 -20.52
N ILE A 28 54.92 5.42 -19.46
CA ILE A 28 56.08 6.30 -19.51
C ILE A 28 57.37 5.54 -19.12
N VAL A 29 57.26 4.64 -18.12
CA VAL A 29 58.39 3.90 -17.56
C VAL A 29 58.15 2.39 -17.70
N PRO A 30 59.03 1.64 -18.39
CA PRO A 30 58.91 0.18 -18.43
C PRO A 30 59.20 -0.40 -17.04
N VAL A 31 58.17 -1.06 -16.48
CA VAL A 31 58.21 -1.61 -15.12
C VAL A 31 58.30 -3.15 -15.19
N PRO A 32 59.15 -3.80 -14.39
CA PRO A 32 59.18 -5.27 -14.30
C PRO A 32 57.81 -5.81 -13.79
N GLY A 33 57.36 -6.98 -14.29
CA GLY A 33 56.04 -7.53 -14.01
C GLY A 33 55.73 -7.73 -12.51
N TYR A 34 56.73 -8.09 -11.68
CA TYR A 34 56.52 -8.22 -10.23
C TYR A 34 56.26 -6.86 -9.54
N VAL A 35 56.89 -5.78 -10.05
CA VAL A 35 56.64 -4.41 -9.54
C VAL A 35 55.27 -3.94 -9.99
N GLU A 36 54.91 -4.22 -11.23
CA GLU A 36 53.55 -3.95 -11.75
C GLU A 36 52.50 -4.63 -10.89
N PHE A 37 52.64 -5.91 -10.57
CA PHE A 37 51.75 -6.64 -9.67
C PHE A 37 51.58 -5.95 -8.32
N ILE A 38 52.69 -5.57 -7.66
CA ILE A 38 52.67 -4.90 -6.36
C ILE A 38 51.97 -3.53 -6.46
N LEU A 39 52.23 -2.76 -7.52
CA LEU A 39 51.58 -1.46 -7.72
C LEU A 39 50.04 -1.58 -7.85
N TYR A 40 49.56 -2.53 -8.62
CA TYR A 40 48.09 -2.73 -8.77
C TYR A 40 47.43 -3.39 -7.56
N LEU A 41 48.18 -4.10 -6.70
CA LEU A 41 47.67 -4.61 -5.44
C LEU A 41 47.24 -3.48 -4.47
N ILE A 42 47.89 -2.31 -4.52
CA ILE A 42 47.55 -1.19 -3.63
C ILE A 42 46.10 -0.71 -3.86
N PRO A 43 45.68 -0.23 -5.06
CA PRO A 43 44.30 0.15 -5.30
C PRO A 43 43.35 -1.03 -5.13
N TYR A 44 43.71 -2.26 -5.47
CA TYR A 44 42.91 -3.45 -5.28
C TYR A 44 42.53 -3.67 -3.80
N PHE A 45 43.49 -3.58 -2.87
CA PHE A 45 43.21 -3.72 -1.44
C PHE A 45 42.52 -2.50 -0.85
N VAL A 46 42.81 -1.28 -1.32
CA VAL A 46 42.10 -0.07 -0.87
C VAL A 46 40.60 -0.20 -1.12
N ILE A 47 40.18 -0.75 -2.25
CA ILE A 47 38.79 -0.84 -2.64
C ILE A 47 38.16 -2.18 -2.25
N GLY A 48 38.91 -3.30 -2.29
CA GLY A 48 38.34 -4.66 -2.25
C GLY A 48 38.41 -5.35 -0.89
N HIS A 49 39.12 -4.81 0.13
CA HIS A 49 39.34 -5.51 1.40
C HIS A 49 38.06 -5.93 2.11
N ASP A 50 36.99 -5.15 2.02
CA ASP A 50 35.69 -5.45 2.65
C ASP A 50 34.95 -6.57 1.89
N ILE A 51 35.04 -6.63 0.58
CA ILE A 51 34.48 -7.70 -0.26
C ILE A 51 35.21 -9.02 0.05
N LEU A 52 36.54 -9.01 0.06
CA LEU A 52 37.34 -10.18 0.41
C LEU A 52 37.00 -10.68 1.82
N ARG A 53 36.92 -9.78 2.79
CA ARG A 53 36.56 -10.13 4.17
C ARG A 53 35.13 -10.72 4.26
N LYS A 54 34.17 -10.15 3.54
CA LYS A 54 32.77 -10.66 3.49
C LYS A 54 32.76 -12.06 2.84
N SER A 55 33.47 -12.24 1.70
CA SER A 55 33.57 -13.53 1.02
C SER A 55 34.10 -14.61 1.96
N ILE A 56 35.24 -14.37 2.63
CA ILE A 56 35.84 -15.33 3.59
C ILE A 56 34.86 -15.62 4.74
N LYS A 57 34.21 -14.60 5.28
CA LYS A 57 33.21 -14.77 6.35
C LYS A 57 32.03 -15.61 5.90
N ASN A 58 31.49 -15.38 4.71
CA ASN A 58 30.33 -16.10 4.18
C ASN A 58 30.65 -17.57 3.88
N ILE A 59 31.87 -17.84 3.36
CA ILE A 59 32.40 -19.20 3.20
C ILE A 59 32.46 -19.93 4.55
N SER A 60 32.98 -19.27 5.60
CA SER A 60 33.07 -19.87 6.94
C SER A 60 31.71 -20.18 7.57
N HIS A 61 30.64 -19.53 7.12
CA HIS A 61 29.26 -19.79 7.54
C HIS A 61 28.48 -20.71 6.58
N GLY A 62 29.15 -21.37 5.64
CA GLY A 62 28.58 -22.34 4.69
C GLY A 62 27.84 -21.70 3.50
N GLN A 63 27.94 -20.38 3.32
CA GLN A 63 27.41 -19.65 2.16
C GLN A 63 28.52 -19.43 1.14
N VAL A 64 28.91 -20.50 0.45
CA VAL A 64 30.09 -20.50 -0.44
C VAL A 64 29.82 -19.74 -1.74
N PHE A 65 28.61 -19.83 -2.29
CA PHE A 65 28.28 -19.28 -3.60
C PHE A 65 27.47 -17.99 -3.50
N ASP A 66 28.09 -16.91 -3.02
CA ASP A 66 27.50 -15.58 -3.02
C ASP A 66 28.15 -14.66 -4.06
N GLU A 67 27.61 -13.46 -4.24
CA GLU A 67 28.12 -12.46 -5.18
C GLU A 67 29.54 -11.98 -4.82
N ASN A 68 29.85 -11.86 -3.53
CA ASN A 68 31.20 -11.45 -3.07
C ASN A 68 32.22 -12.53 -3.39
N PHE A 69 31.88 -13.82 -3.29
CA PHE A 69 32.72 -14.94 -3.68
C PHE A 69 32.99 -14.91 -5.18
N LEU A 70 31.99 -14.75 -6.02
CA LEU A 70 32.14 -14.66 -7.48
C LEU A 70 33.12 -13.55 -7.87
N MET A 71 32.94 -12.36 -7.28
CA MET A 71 33.79 -11.20 -7.56
C MET A 71 35.22 -11.40 -7.05
N ALA A 72 35.38 -11.98 -5.85
CA ALA A 72 36.71 -12.27 -5.30
C ALA A 72 37.47 -13.27 -6.19
N VAL A 73 36.81 -14.38 -6.59
CA VAL A 73 37.44 -15.40 -7.47
C VAL A 73 37.81 -14.80 -8.82
N ALA A 74 36.90 -14.04 -9.44
CA ALA A 74 37.11 -13.44 -10.74
C ALA A 74 38.30 -12.44 -10.73
N THR A 75 38.34 -11.56 -9.72
CA THR A 75 39.38 -10.52 -9.64
C THR A 75 40.72 -11.05 -9.21
N ILE A 76 40.79 -12.00 -8.27
CA ILE A 76 42.03 -12.69 -7.89
C ILE A 76 42.55 -13.49 -9.09
N GLY A 77 41.68 -14.22 -9.80
CA GLY A 77 42.05 -14.98 -10.98
C GLY A 77 42.62 -14.09 -12.10
N ALA A 78 42.04 -12.93 -12.37
CA ALA A 78 42.56 -11.94 -13.31
C ALA A 78 43.94 -11.45 -12.89
N MET A 79 44.16 -11.17 -11.61
CA MET A 79 45.47 -10.80 -11.06
C MET A 79 46.52 -11.92 -11.26
N CYS A 80 46.13 -13.18 -11.05
CA CYS A 80 47.03 -14.33 -11.27
C CYS A 80 47.41 -14.55 -12.75
N LEU A 81 46.54 -14.14 -13.68
CA LEU A 81 46.79 -14.22 -15.13
C LEU A 81 47.63 -13.05 -15.68
N GLY A 82 47.93 -12.06 -14.84
CA GLY A 82 48.69 -10.87 -15.26
C GLY A 82 47.80 -9.71 -15.74
N GLU A 83 46.47 -9.85 -15.70
CA GLU A 83 45.48 -8.83 -16.07
C GLU A 83 45.18 -7.89 -14.88
N TYR A 84 46.23 -7.22 -14.39
CA TYR A 84 46.20 -6.47 -13.13
C TYR A 84 45.27 -5.27 -13.19
N LEU A 85 45.28 -4.52 -14.31
CA LEU A 85 44.41 -3.38 -14.52
C LEU A 85 42.94 -3.82 -14.52
N GLU A 86 42.63 -4.89 -15.25
CA GLU A 86 41.26 -5.40 -15.38
C GLU A 86 40.72 -5.92 -14.05
N GLY A 87 41.49 -6.73 -13.31
CA GLY A 87 41.11 -7.22 -12.00
C GLY A 87 40.82 -6.10 -10.99
N SER A 88 41.65 -5.05 -10.97
CA SER A 88 41.45 -3.89 -10.10
C SER A 88 40.28 -3.01 -10.56
N ALA A 89 40.10 -2.83 -11.87
CA ALA A 89 39.02 -2.06 -12.44
C ALA A 89 37.65 -2.71 -12.15
N VAL A 90 37.54 -4.04 -12.31
CA VAL A 90 36.32 -4.79 -11.94
C VAL A 90 35.92 -4.51 -10.49
N MET A 91 36.88 -4.55 -9.56
CA MET A 91 36.65 -4.30 -8.15
C MET A 91 36.15 -2.86 -7.88
N VAL A 92 36.71 -1.86 -8.59
CA VAL A 92 36.27 -0.47 -8.50
C VAL A 92 34.86 -0.31 -9.02
N PHE A 93 34.54 -0.85 -10.21
CA PHE A 93 33.19 -0.75 -10.78
C PHE A 93 32.15 -1.50 -9.95
N TYR A 94 32.50 -2.65 -9.39
CA TYR A 94 31.62 -3.35 -8.45
C TYR A 94 31.31 -2.49 -7.23
N GLN A 95 32.31 -1.84 -6.63
CA GLN A 95 32.08 -0.93 -5.49
C GLN A 95 31.27 0.32 -5.87
N ILE A 96 31.41 0.83 -7.10
CA ILE A 96 30.55 1.89 -7.63
C ILE A 96 29.11 1.39 -7.67
N GLY A 97 28.89 0.18 -8.16
CA GLY A 97 27.57 -0.46 -8.19
C GLY A 97 26.96 -0.62 -6.79
N GLU A 98 27.72 -1.15 -5.84
CA GLU A 98 27.32 -1.31 -4.43
C GLU A 98 26.96 0.05 -3.78
N LEU A 99 27.76 1.07 -4.05
CA LEU A 99 27.49 2.42 -3.54
C LEU A 99 26.19 2.99 -4.14
N PHE A 100 26.02 2.86 -5.46
CA PHE A 100 24.80 3.31 -6.15
C PHE A 100 23.57 2.59 -5.62
N GLN A 101 23.64 1.26 -5.44
CA GLN A 101 22.61 0.44 -4.80
C GLN A 101 22.26 0.96 -3.41
N SER A 102 23.28 1.15 -2.55
CA SER A 102 23.10 1.63 -1.18
C SER A 102 22.42 3.01 -1.14
N ILE A 103 22.76 3.90 -2.08
CA ILE A 103 22.14 5.22 -2.20
C ILE A 103 20.70 5.08 -2.69
N ALA A 104 20.44 4.28 -3.73
CA ALA A 104 19.11 4.10 -4.31
C ALA A 104 18.14 3.47 -3.31
N VAL A 105 18.53 2.39 -2.64
CA VAL A 105 17.75 1.75 -1.58
C VAL A 105 17.53 2.70 -0.40
N GLY A 106 18.58 3.41 0.02
CA GLY A 106 18.49 4.39 1.11
C GLY A 106 17.58 5.56 0.76
N LYS A 107 17.60 6.04 -0.49
CA LYS A 107 16.69 7.11 -0.97
C LYS A 107 15.25 6.62 -1.07
N SER A 108 15.02 5.41 -1.55
CA SER A 108 13.69 4.80 -1.59
C SER A 108 13.11 4.61 -0.19
N ARG A 109 13.90 4.08 0.75
CA ARG A 109 13.50 3.99 2.16
C ARG A 109 13.26 5.38 2.79
N LYS A 110 14.11 6.38 2.48
CA LYS A 110 13.89 7.75 2.94
C LYS A 110 12.65 8.41 2.32
N ASN A 111 12.32 8.14 1.07
CA ASN A 111 11.09 8.64 0.47
C ASN A 111 9.85 7.99 1.10
N ILE A 112 9.93 6.73 1.50
CA ILE A 112 8.92 6.06 2.32
C ILE A 112 8.93 6.68 3.74
N ALA A 113 10.08 6.91 4.35
CA ALA A 113 10.22 7.56 5.64
C ALA A 113 9.88 9.07 5.61
N ALA A 114 9.98 9.76 4.47
CA ALA A 114 9.51 11.14 4.32
C ALA A 114 7.98 11.23 4.15
N LEU A 115 7.33 10.12 3.75
CA LEU A 115 5.90 9.90 4.00
C LEU A 115 5.63 9.68 5.51
N MET A 116 6.65 9.31 6.27
CA MET A 116 6.69 9.15 7.73
C MET A 116 7.06 10.45 8.47
N ASP A 117 7.23 11.57 7.78
CA ASP A 117 7.34 12.90 8.39
C ASP A 117 5.99 13.38 8.98
N ILE A 118 5.04 12.42 9.11
CA ILE A 118 3.82 12.57 9.90
C ILE A 118 4.07 12.40 11.40
N ARG A 119 5.17 11.76 11.83
CA ARG A 119 5.44 11.58 13.26
C ARG A 119 5.63 12.95 13.89
N PRO A 120 4.88 13.28 14.94
CA PRO A 120 5.12 14.46 15.76
C PRO A 120 6.41 14.28 16.58
N ASP A 121 7.17 15.35 16.70
CA ASP A 121 8.43 15.33 17.44
C ASP A 121 8.20 15.56 18.95
N TYR A 122 7.10 16.22 19.33
CA TYR A 122 6.73 16.58 20.69
C TYR A 122 5.22 16.74 20.86
N ALA A 123 4.77 16.78 22.13
CA ALA A 123 3.42 17.14 22.54
C ALA A 123 3.49 18.27 23.58
N ASN A 124 2.62 19.28 23.45
CA ASN A 124 2.50 20.35 24.45
C ASN A 124 1.37 19.99 25.41
N ILE A 125 1.68 19.65 26.65
CA ILE A 125 0.71 19.34 27.70
C ILE A 125 0.53 20.52 28.67
N MET A 126 -0.63 20.60 29.31
CA MET A 126 -0.89 21.58 30.35
C MET A 126 -0.60 20.94 31.70
N VAL A 127 0.44 21.44 32.43
CA VAL A 127 0.80 20.99 33.76
C VAL A 127 0.78 22.22 34.69
N ASP A 128 -0.04 22.18 35.73
CA ASP A 128 -0.16 23.27 36.73
C ASP A 128 -0.40 24.68 36.10
N GLY A 129 -1.01 24.76 34.94
CA GLY A 129 -1.30 26.02 34.24
C GLY A 129 -0.17 26.54 33.33
N GLU A 130 0.93 25.83 33.21
CA GLU A 130 2.02 26.09 32.29
C GLU A 130 2.06 25.04 31.15
N ILE A 131 2.54 25.46 29.96
CA ILE A 131 2.69 24.55 28.81
C ILE A 131 4.09 23.93 28.92
N GLU A 132 4.13 22.59 28.99
CA GLU A 132 5.36 21.82 29.00
C GLU A 132 5.44 20.99 27.71
N GLU A 133 6.60 21.01 27.03
CA GLU A 133 6.90 20.19 25.89
C GLU A 133 7.45 18.84 26.34
N VAL A 134 6.75 17.74 25.96
CA VAL A 134 7.10 16.38 26.37
C VAL A 134 7.20 15.48 25.13
N ASP A 135 7.87 14.31 25.28
CA ASP A 135 7.83 13.28 24.24
C ASP A 135 6.40 12.72 24.15
N PRO A 136 5.84 12.55 22.95
CA PRO A 136 4.50 11.95 22.79
C PRO A 136 4.35 10.57 23.45
N ASP A 137 5.43 9.80 23.57
CA ASP A 137 5.43 8.49 24.26
C ASP A 137 5.18 8.61 25.78
N ASP A 138 5.38 9.79 26.38
CA ASP A 138 5.19 10.04 27.82
C ASP A 138 3.79 10.58 28.16
N VAL A 139 2.91 10.76 27.17
CA VAL A 139 1.57 11.35 27.37
C VAL A 139 0.55 10.26 27.70
N GLU A 140 -0.13 10.39 28.85
CA GLU A 140 -1.18 9.45 29.28
C GLU A 140 -2.52 9.71 28.59
N ILE A 141 -3.37 8.67 28.53
CA ILE A 141 -4.76 8.79 28.05
C ILE A 141 -5.56 9.73 28.95
N GLY A 142 -6.28 10.65 28.34
CA GLY A 142 -7.09 11.65 29.03
C GLY A 142 -6.35 12.95 29.34
N SER A 143 -5.08 13.07 28.98
CA SER A 143 -4.30 14.31 29.09
C SER A 143 -4.81 15.38 28.11
N GLU A 144 -4.72 16.63 28.50
CA GLU A 144 -5.05 17.77 27.62
C GLU A 144 -3.79 18.25 26.91
N ILE A 145 -3.82 18.18 25.58
CA ILE A 145 -2.75 18.60 24.69
C ILE A 145 -3.15 19.88 23.98
N ILE A 146 -2.23 20.80 23.88
CA ILE A 146 -2.39 22.04 23.13
C ILE A 146 -1.71 21.91 21.78
N VAL A 147 -2.44 22.23 20.70
CA VAL A 147 -1.91 22.23 19.33
C VAL A 147 -2.10 23.60 18.72
N ASN A 148 -0.99 24.29 18.44
CA ASN A 148 -1.00 25.61 17.83
C ASN A 148 -1.11 25.52 16.28
N PRO A 149 -1.49 26.60 15.59
CA PRO A 149 -1.45 26.65 14.14
C PRO A 149 -0.05 26.34 13.59
N GLY A 150 0.00 25.44 12.61
CA GLY A 150 1.24 24.94 11.99
C GLY A 150 1.82 23.69 12.68
N GLU A 151 1.34 23.31 13.86
CA GLU A 151 1.80 22.11 14.57
C GLU A 151 1.03 20.86 14.10
N LYS A 152 1.71 19.71 14.23
CA LYS A 152 1.10 18.40 14.03
C LYS A 152 0.36 17.97 15.29
N VAL A 153 -0.80 17.36 15.14
CA VAL A 153 -1.52 16.70 16.22
C VAL A 153 -0.70 15.50 16.69
N PRO A 154 -0.26 15.45 17.97
CA PRO A 154 0.67 14.42 18.41
C PRO A 154 0.00 13.06 18.67
N ILE A 155 -1.21 13.04 19.20
CA ILE A 155 -1.94 11.83 19.61
C ILE A 155 -3.40 11.97 19.23
N ASP A 156 -4.08 10.85 18.94
CA ASP A 156 -5.52 10.83 18.66
C ASP A 156 -6.32 11.30 19.88
N GLY A 157 -7.37 12.09 19.65
CA GLY A 157 -8.17 12.64 20.73
C GLY A 157 -9.46 13.32 20.24
N ILE A 158 -10.11 14.03 21.17
CA ILE A 158 -11.32 14.82 20.93
C ILE A 158 -11.00 16.27 21.23
N ILE A 159 -11.45 17.18 20.37
CA ILE A 159 -11.30 18.62 20.61
C ILE A 159 -12.21 19.02 21.77
N VAL A 160 -11.64 19.55 22.85
CA VAL A 160 -12.38 20.04 24.02
C VAL A 160 -12.55 21.54 24.01
N GLU A 161 -11.63 22.27 23.31
CA GLU A 161 -11.71 23.73 23.19
C GLU A 161 -11.14 24.18 21.85
N GLY A 162 -11.82 25.12 21.19
CA GLY A 162 -11.41 25.76 19.94
C GLY A 162 -12.01 25.10 18.70
N ASP A 163 -12.05 25.89 17.63
CA ASP A 163 -12.45 25.46 16.28
C ASP A 163 -11.32 25.74 15.31
N THR A 164 -11.03 24.82 14.41
CA THR A 164 -9.91 24.96 13.48
C THR A 164 -10.17 24.30 12.12
N THR A 165 -9.22 24.48 11.23
CA THR A 165 -9.13 23.74 9.97
C THR A 165 -7.90 22.85 10.00
N LEU A 166 -8.07 21.58 9.64
CA LEU A 166 -7.02 20.56 9.66
C LEU A 166 -6.58 20.20 8.25
N ASN A 167 -5.29 20.14 8.03
CA ASN A 167 -4.73 19.53 6.84
C ASN A 167 -4.42 18.06 7.12
N THR A 168 -5.20 17.17 6.54
CA THR A 168 -5.07 15.71 6.67
C THR A 168 -4.38 15.06 5.47
N SER A 169 -3.84 15.85 4.54
CA SER A 169 -3.28 15.36 3.28
C SER A 169 -2.15 14.32 3.45
N ALA A 170 -1.41 14.42 4.55
CA ALA A 170 -0.35 13.45 4.85
C ALA A 170 -0.91 12.08 5.27
N LEU A 171 -2.13 12.02 5.81
CA LEU A 171 -2.82 10.82 6.24
C LEU A 171 -3.70 10.24 5.11
N THR A 172 -4.57 11.07 4.55
CA THR A 172 -5.61 10.65 3.59
C THR A 172 -5.18 10.82 2.13
N GLY A 173 -4.18 11.66 1.85
CA GLY A 173 -3.82 12.09 0.50
C GLY A 173 -4.77 13.14 -0.09
N GLU A 174 -5.79 13.60 0.66
CA GLU A 174 -6.69 14.66 0.24
C GLU A 174 -6.05 16.04 0.41
N SER A 175 -6.16 16.88 -0.62
CA SER A 175 -5.58 18.24 -0.57
C SER A 175 -6.53 19.28 0.04
N VAL A 176 -7.80 18.93 0.27
CA VAL A 176 -8.80 19.86 0.81
C VAL A 176 -8.78 19.81 2.34
N PRO A 177 -8.52 20.93 3.02
CA PRO A 177 -8.55 20.98 4.48
C PRO A 177 -9.96 20.71 5.04
N ARG A 178 -10.02 20.00 6.18
CA ARG A 178 -11.26 19.68 6.89
C ARG A 178 -11.49 20.65 8.04
N ASN A 179 -12.69 21.18 8.18
CA ASN A 179 -13.09 21.92 9.38
C ASN A 179 -13.29 20.95 10.55
N ALA A 180 -12.88 21.38 11.73
CA ALA A 180 -13.01 20.63 12.98
C ALA A 180 -13.46 21.55 14.10
N HIS A 181 -14.45 21.10 14.88
CA HIS A 181 -15.14 21.83 15.93
C HIS A 181 -14.99 21.11 17.28
N CYS A 182 -15.31 21.82 18.35
CA CYS A 182 -15.35 21.23 19.67
C CYS A 182 -16.29 20.01 19.69
N GLY A 183 -15.81 18.87 20.20
CA GLY A 183 -16.50 17.58 20.22
C GLY A 183 -16.13 16.64 19.04
N ASP A 184 -15.43 17.12 18.03
CA ASP A 184 -14.98 16.30 16.91
C ASP A 184 -13.75 15.46 17.27
N GLU A 185 -13.68 14.24 16.72
CA GLU A 185 -12.47 13.41 16.77
C GLU A 185 -11.39 13.94 15.83
N ILE A 186 -10.16 13.93 16.33
CA ILE A 186 -8.96 14.38 15.63
C ILE A 186 -7.90 13.29 15.66
N TYR A 187 -7.23 13.08 14.52
CA TYR A 187 -6.22 12.04 14.36
C TYR A 187 -4.81 12.61 14.37
N SER A 188 -3.91 11.89 15.04
CA SER A 188 -2.48 12.21 15.06
C SER A 188 -1.90 12.31 13.64
N GLY A 189 -0.94 13.21 13.43
CA GLY A 189 -0.35 13.50 12.12
C GLY A 189 -1.13 14.50 11.27
N SER A 190 -2.35 14.89 11.65
CA SER A 190 -3.04 16.05 11.07
C SER A 190 -2.29 17.34 11.42
N ILE A 191 -2.23 18.30 10.50
CA ILE A 191 -1.61 19.62 10.76
C ILE A 191 -2.72 20.63 11.09
N ASN A 192 -2.63 21.23 12.24
CA ASN A 192 -3.52 22.34 12.64
C ASN A 192 -3.19 23.60 11.82
N MET A 193 -4.19 24.24 11.18
CA MET A 193 -3.93 25.33 10.25
C MET A 193 -4.29 26.72 10.77
N THR A 194 -5.39 26.89 11.49
CA THR A 194 -5.99 28.22 11.67
C THR A 194 -5.98 28.76 13.09
N ALA A 195 -6.38 27.97 14.08
CA ALA A 195 -6.51 28.43 15.44
C ALA A 195 -5.94 27.41 16.44
N ARG A 196 -5.54 27.90 17.61
CA ARG A 196 -5.14 27.02 18.72
C ARG A 196 -6.32 26.18 19.17
N ILE A 197 -6.09 24.88 19.36
CA ILE A 197 -7.06 23.93 19.90
C ILE A 197 -6.48 23.21 21.11
N THR A 198 -7.36 22.78 21.99
CA THR A 198 -7.05 21.86 23.09
C THR A 198 -7.72 20.53 22.80
N ILE A 199 -6.95 19.45 22.90
CA ILE A 199 -7.38 18.08 22.58
C ILE A 199 -7.24 17.24 23.82
N LYS A 200 -8.25 16.45 24.17
CA LYS A 200 -8.17 15.40 25.17
C LYS A 200 -7.81 14.09 24.52
N THR A 201 -6.69 13.49 24.92
CA THR A 201 -6.21 12.23 24.33
C THR A 201 -7.14 11.07 24.61
N THR A 202 -7.36 10.23 23.60
CA THR A 202 -8.19 9.02 23.69
C THR A 202 -7.38 7.73 23.60
N LYS A 203 -6.11 7.83 23.17
CA LYS A 203 -5.20 6.69 23.00
C LYS A 203 -3.80 7.05 23.52
N GLU A 204 -2.97 6.03 23.78
CA GLU A 204 -1.54 6.20 23.94
C GLU A 204 -0.86 6.46 22.58
N PHE A 205 0.33 7.05 22.57
CA PHE A 205 1.03 7.36 21.31
C PHE A 205 1.29 6.11 20.48
N GLY A 206 1.69 4.99 21.09
CA GLY A 206 1.91 3.71 20.41
C GLY A 206 0.67 3.14 19.69
N GLU A 207 -0.53 3.48 20.16
CA GLU A 207 -1.82 3.08 19.57
C GLU A 207 -2.43 4.17 18.69
N SER A 208 -1.77 5.31 18.54
CA SER A 208 -2.24 6.42 17.70
C SER A 208 -2.27 6.05 16.21
N THR A 209 -3.10 6.77 15.45
CA THR A 209 -3.24 6.58 14.00
C THR A 209 -1.88 6.67 13.29
N VAL A 210 -1.04 7.65 13.64
CA VAL A 210 0.31 7.79 13.07
C VAL A 210 1.17 6.57 13.39
N SER A 211 1.23 6.13 14.64
CA SER A 211 2.06 4.99 15.04
C SER A 211 1.65 3.71 14.28
N LYS A 212 0.35 3.46 14.13
CA LYS A 212 -0.15 2.32 13.35
C LYS A 212 0.20 2.41 11.87
N ILE A 213 0.06 3.59 11.25
CA ILE A 213 0.47 3.81 9.86
C ILE A 213 1.97 3.54 9.69
N LEU A 214 2.79 4.06 10.60
CA LEU A 214 4.25 3.88 10.58
C LEU A 214 4.61 2.39 10.69
N ASP A 215 4.01 1.67 11.64
CA ASP A 215 4.23 0.23 11.85
C ASP A 215 3.81 -0.58 10.61
N LEU A 216 2.65 -0.29 10.02
CA LEU A 216 2.19 -0.94 8.80
C LEU A 216 3.15 -0.72 7.62
N VAL A 217 3.66 0.49 7.43
CA VAL A 217 4.59 0.82 6.35
C VAL A 217 5.95 0.16 6.60
N GLU A 218 6.46 0.16 7.83
CA GLU A 218 7.73 -0.46 8.20
C GLU A 218 7.65 -1.99 8.06
N ASN A 219 6.58 -2.60 8.57
CA ASN A 219 6.36 -4.04 8.51
C ASN A 219 5.91 -4.54 7.13
N SER A 220 5.42 -3.67 6.24
CA SER A 220 5.03 -4.04 4.88
C SER A 220 6.18 -4.66 4.07
N SER A 221 7.42 -4.36 4.44
CA SER A 221 8.62 -4.93 3.83
C SER A 221 8.86 -6.40 4.20
N MET A 222 8.20 -6.94 5.23
CA MET A 222 8.42 -8.32 5.70
C MET A 222 7.66 -9.36 4.88
N LYS A 223 6.49 -9.02 4.32
CA LYS A 223 5.67 -9.93 3.50
C LYS A 223 6.09 -9.83 2.02
N LYS A 224 7.08 -10.64 1.64
CA LYS A 224 7.64 -10.67 0.28
C LYS A 224 6.67 -11.25 -0.75
N SER A 225 6.65 -10.66 -1.94
CA SER A 225 5.89 -11.15 -3.09
C SER A 225 6.38 -12.53 -3.56
N LYS A 226 5.54 -13.23 -4.36
CA LYS A 226 5.94 -14.48 -5.02
C LYS A 226 7.13 -14.25 -5.93
N THR A 227 7.15 -13.12 -6.63
CA THR A 227 8.25 -12.71 -7.53
C THR A 227 9.55 -12.49 -6.75
N GLU A 228 9.53 -11.82 -5.60
CA GLU A 228 10.72 -11.63 -4.76
C GLU A 228 11.24 -12.97 -4.19
N ASN A 229 10.32 -13.82 -3.73
CA ASN A 229 10.67 -15.16 -3.25
C ASN A 229 11.24 -16.04 -4.37
N PHE A 230 10.70 -15.95 -5.59
CA PHE A 230 11.23 -16.63 -6.77
C PHE A 230 12.67 -16.19 -7.06
N ILE A 231 12.95 -14.89 -7.07
CA ILE A 231 14.30 -14.36 -7.32
C ILE A 231 15.29 -14.82 -6.24
N THR A 232 14.88 -14.82 -4.97
CA THR A 232 15.72 -15.33 -3.88
C THR A 232 16.05 -16.82 -4.06
N LYS A 233 15.05 -17.63 -4.43
CA LYS A 233 15.25 -19.06 -4.74
C LYS A 233 16.10 -19.24 -6.01
N PHE A 234 15.81 -18.47 -7.05
CA PHE A 234 16.57 -18.50 -8.32
C PHE A 234 18.06 -18.25 -8.07
N ALA A 235 18.42 -17.19 -7.35
CA ALA A 235 19.81 -16.89 -7.03
C ALA A 235 20.51 -18.05 -6.32
N LYS A 236 19.84 -18.74 -5.41
CA LYS A 236 20.37 -19.89 -4.67
C LYS A 236 20.75 -21.07 -5.57
N TYR A 237 20.00 -21.33 -6.65
CA TYR A 237 20.30 -22.42 -7.59
C TYR A 237 21.17 -21.96 -8.76
N TYR A 238 20.96 -20.74 -9.22
CA TYR A 238 21.66 -20.16 -10.36
C TYR A 238 23.16 -20.04 -10.12
N THR A 239 23.59 -19.54 -8.97
CA THR A 239 25.01 -19.26 -8.69
C THR A 239 25.87 -20.53 -8.69
N PRO A 240 25.49 -21.66 -8.05
CA PRO A 240 26.24 -22.91 -8.20
C PRO A 240 26.34 -23.40 -9.64
N VAL A 241 25.24 -23.34 -10.42
CA VAL A 241 25.25 -23.74 -11.84
C VAL A 241 26.24 -22.92 -12.64
N VAL A 242 26.26 -21.61 -12.42
CA VAL A 242 27.24 -20.71 -13.06
C VAL A 242 28.66 -21.06 -12.67
N CYS A 243 28.94 -21.29 -11.40
CA CYS A 243 30.30 -21.68 -10.94
C CYS A 243 30.80 -22.97 -11.59
N TYR A 244 29.94 -24.01 -11.64
CA TYR A 244 30.28 -25.26 -12.30
C TYR A 244 30.42 -25.09 -13.82
N SER A 245 29.61 -24.25 -14.45
CA SER A 245 29.76 -23.93 -15.88
C SER A 245 31.05 -23.20 -16.18
N ALA A 246 31.44 -22.25 -15.34
CA ALA A 246 32.73 -21.55 -15.46
C ALA A 246 33.90 -22.50 -15.28
N LEU A 247 33.82 -23.40 -14.29
CA LEU A 247 34.86 -24.43 -14.09
C LEU A 247 34.96 -25.37 -15.30
N ALA A 248 33.82 -25.80 -15.84
CA ALA A 248 33.78 -26.60 -17.06
C ALA A 248 34.41 -25.85 -18.27
N LEU A 249 34.10 -24.55 -18.41
CA LEU A 249 34.67 -23.70 -19.46
C LEU A 249 36.17 -23.51 -19.30
N ALA A 250 36.69 -23.43 -18.08
CA ALA A 250 38.13 -23.33 -17.80
C ALA A 250 38.89 -24.64 -18.04
N THR A 251 38.24 -25.81 -17.94
CA THR A 251 38.92 -27.11 -17.92
C THR A 251 38.65 -27.96 -19.16
N ILE A 252 37.40 -28.09 -19.60
CA ILE A 252 37.03 -29.01 -20.69
C ILE A 252 37.68 -28.63 -22.03
N PRO A 253 37.56 -27.38 -22.53
CA PRO A 253 38.14 -27.03 -23.82
C PRO A 253 39.66 -27.17 -23.88
N PRO A 254 40.45 -26.73 -22.87
CA PRO A 254 41.89 -26.97 -22.88
C PRO A 254 42.29 -28.45 -22.92
N ILE A 255 41.57 -29.29 -22.16
CA ILE A 255 41.79 -30.74 -22.14
C ILE A 255 41.52 -31.34 -23.54
N VAL A 256 40.36 -30.97 -24.15
CA VAL A 256 39.99 -31.45 -25.49
C VAL A 256 41.05 -31.03 -26.53
N LEU A 257 41.45 -29.74 -26.52
CA LEU A 257 42.49 -29.24 -27.44
C LEU A 257 43.85 -29.96 -27.24
N THR A 258 44.22 -30.22 -25.99
CA THR A 258 45.43 -30.98 -25.68
C THR A 258 45.36 -32.42 -26.23
N ILE A 259 44.22 -33.10 -26.08
CA ILE A 259 43.98 -34.44 -26.64
C ILE A 259 44.06 -34.40 -28.18
N MET A 260 43.52 -33.32 -28.79
CA MET A 260 43.55 -33.11 -30.24
C MET A 260 44.94 -32.64 -30.76
N LYS A 261 45.93 -32.54 -29.87
CA LYS A 261 47.30 -32.03 -30.16
C LYS A 261 47.30 -30.61 -30.74
N GLN A 262 46.32 -29.79 -30.37
CA GLN A 262 46.26 -28.38 -30.71
C GLN A 262 46.75 -27.53 -29.53
N PRO A 263 47.23 -26.28 -29.75
CA PRO A 263 47.65 -25.39 -28.66
C PRO A 263 46.45 -25.07 -27.76
N ALA A 264 46.58 -25.44 -26.49
CA ALA A 264 45.45 -25.40 -25.55
C ALA A 264 45.15 -23.99 -25.02
N HIS A 265 46.10 -23.05 -25.09
CA HIS A 265 45.95 -21.66 -24.60
C HIS A 265 45.19 -21.57 -23.26
N VAL A 266 45.60 -22.32 -22.26
CA VAL A 266 44.93 -22.51 -20.98
C VAL A 266 44.58 -21.16 -20.31
N GLY A 267 45.48 -20.18 -20.40
CA GLY A 267 45.26 -18.83 -19.85
C GLY A 267 44.02 -18.14 -20.44
N ASP A 268 43.81 -18.26 -21.75
CA ASP A 268 42.66 -17.66 -22.43
C ASP A 268 41.33 -18.28 -21.96
N TRP A 269 41.31 -19.60 -21.77
CA TRP A 269 40.10 -20.30 -21.29
C TRP A 269 39.79 -19.98 -19.83
N ILE A 270 40.82 -19.84 -18.98
CA ILE A 270 40.63 -19.39 -17.61
C ILE A 270 40.11 -17.95 -17.62
N PHE A 271 40.67 -17.05 -18.44
CA PHE A 271 40.23 -15.67 -18.56
C PHE A 271 38.74 -15.58 -19.02
N ARG A 272 38.36 -16.39 -20.02
CA ARG A 272 36.96 -16.50 -20.46
C ARG A 272 36.03 -16.97 -19.33
N ALA A 273 36.48 -17.96 -18.54
CA ALA A 273 35.72 -18.46 -17.40
C ALA A 273 35.56 -17.40 -16.30
N LEU A 274 36.61 -16.60 -16.02
CA LEU A 274 36.53 -15.50 -15.07
C LEU A 274 35.60 -14.38 -15.56
N THR A 275 35.66 -14.01 -16.85
CA THR A 275 34.76 -13.07 -17.50
C THR A 275 33.30 -13.56 -17.42
N PHE A 276 33.09 -14.86 -17.67
CA PHE A 276 31.79 -15.51 -17.55
C PHE A 276 31.24 -15.41 -16.11
N LEU A 277 32.06 -15.58 -15.08
CA LEU A 277 31.65 -15.41 -13.68
C LEU A 277 31.22 -13.98 -13.38
N VAL A 278 31.96 -12.97 -13.86
CA VAL A 278 31.57 -11.55 -13.65
C VAL A 278 30.24 -11.23 -14.30
N ILE A 279 30.03 -11.64 -15.57
CA ILE A 279 28.76 -11.42 -16.28
C ILE A 279 27.57 -12.05 -15.54
N SER A 280 27.81 -13.17 -14.87
CA SER A 280 26.75 -14.01 -14.30
C SER A 280 26.12 -13.46 -13.01
N CYS A 281 26.65 -12.39 -12.38
CA CYS A 281 26.05 -11.86 -11.15
C CYS A 281 24.59 -11.40 -11.39
N PRO A 282 23.58 -11.90 -10.65
CA PRO A 282 22.20 -11.49 -10.83
C PRO A 282 21.85 -10.14 -10.16
N CYS A 283 22.86 -9.26 -9.94
CA CYS A 283 22.76 -8.03 -9.15
C CYS A 283 21.60 -7.12 -9.56
N ALA A 284 21.40 -6.95 -10.88
CA ALA A 284 20.31 -6.13 -11.41
C ALA A 284 18.91 -6.61 -10.99
N LEU A 285 18.70 -7.94 -10.91
CA LEU A 285 17.42 -8.54 -10.52
C LEU A 285 17.20 -8.44 -9.02
N VAL A 286 18.21 -8.82 -8.23
CA VAL A 286 18.14 -8.86 -6.76
C VAL A 286 17.82 -7.48 -6.18
N ILE A 287 18.24 -6.39 -6.86
CA ILE A 287 18.09 -5.02 -6.39
C ILE A 287 16.85 -4.35 -6.97
N SER A 288 16.66 -4.41 -8.29
CA SER A 288 15.62 -3.61 -8.95
C SER A 288 14.20 -4.09 -8.64
N ILE A 289 14.02 -5.38 -8.33
CA ILE A 289 12.70 -5.94 -8.06
C ILE A 289 12.16 -5.47 -6.70
N PRO A 290 12.85 -5.67 -5.57
CA PRO A 290 12.40 -5.11 -4.29
C PRO A 290 12.24 -3.59 -4.35
N LEU A 291 13.16 -2.89 -5.04
CA LEU A 291 13.09 -1.43 -5.19
C LEU A 291 11.83 -0.99 -5.94
N SER A 292 11.41 -1.75 -6.97
CA SER A 292 10.16 -1.48 -7.69
C SER A 292 8.93 -1.64 -6.80
N PHE A 293 8.89 -2.72 -5.98
CA PHE A 293 7.80 -2.94 -5.03
C PHE A 293 7.77 -1.86 -3.94
N PHE A 294 8.92 -1.50 -3.37
CA PHE A 294 9.00 -0.39 -2.42
C PHE A 294 8.54 0.94 -3.04
N GLY A 295 8.91 1.18 -4.31
CA GLY A 295 8.42 2.34 -5.05
C GLY A 295 6.90 2.34 -5.21
N GLY A 296 6.32 1.19 -5.53
CA GLY A 296 4.86 1.01 -5.66
C GLY A 296 4.11 1.19 -4.34
N ILE A 297 4.60 0.58 -3.24
CA ILE A 297 4.04 0.75 -1.89
C ILE A 297 4.13 2.23 -1.47
N GLY A 298 5.28 2.87 -1.68
CA GLY A 298 5.44 4.30 -1.37
C GLY A 298 4.53 5.20 -2.21
N CYS A 299 4.31 4.87 -3.49
CA CYS A 299 3.34 5.57 -4.34
C CYS A 299 1.90 5.39 -3.83
N ALA A 300 1.52 4.19 -3.43
CA ALA A 300 0.20 3.88 -2.85
C ALA A 300 -0.01 4.67 -1.56
N SER A 301 0.93 4.59 -0.62
CA SER A 301 0.87 5.30 0.67
C SER A 301 0.74 6.82 0.50
N LYS A 302 1.49 7.42 -0.43
CA LYS A 302 1.37 8.85 -0.77
C LYS A 302 -0.02 9.26 -1.25
N ASN A 303 -0.79 8.31 -1.78
CA ASN A 303 -2.17 8.53 -2.22
C ASN A 303 -3.20 8.05 -1.17
N GLY A 304 -2.81 7.87 0.09
CA GLY A 304 -3.70 7.42 1.15
C GLY A 304 -4.12 5.96 1.04
N ILE A 305 -3.32 5.11 0.38
CA ILE A 305 -3.58 3.68 0.21
C ILE A 305 -2.45 2.91 0.90
N LEU A 306 -2.74 2.28 2.02
CA LEU A 306 -1.79 1.47 2.76
C LEU A 306 -1.83 0.02 2.26
N VAL A 307 -0.71 -0.49 1.81
CA VAL A 307 -0.55 -1.88 1.35
C VAL A 307 0.39 -2.60 2.31
N LYS A 308 -0.09 -3.64 3.00
CA LYS A 308 0.64 -4.35 4.06
C LYS A 308 1.77 -5.26 3.58
N GLY A 309 2.08 -5.27 2.28
CA GLY A 309 3.19 -6.07 1.76
C GLY A 309 3.27 -6.10 0.24
N SER A 310 4.45 -6.41 -0.30
CA SER A 310 4.67 -6.54 -1.74
C SER A 310 3.87 -7.70 -2.36
N ASN A 311 3.59 -8.76 -1.58
CA ASN A 311 2.72 -9.86 -1.99
C ASN A 311 1.29 -9.38 -2.29
N TYR A 312 0.75 -8.43 -1.51
CA TYR A 312 -0.58 -7.88 -1.73
C TYR A 312 -0.63 -6.95 -2.94
N LEU A 313 0.45 -6.18 -3.16
CA LEU A 313 0.57 -5.39 -4.38
C LEU A 313 0.63 -6.29 -5.63
N GLU A 314 1.33 -7.44 -5.55
CA GLU A 314 1.33 -8.45 -6.62
C GLU A 314 -0.05 -9.06 -6.81
N THR A 315 -0.73 -9.49 -5.73
CA THR A 315 -2.07 -10.08 -5.77
C THR A 315 -3.08 -9.12 -6.38
N LEU A 316 -3.05 -7.83 -5.99
CA LEU A 316 -3.99 -6.81 -6.48
C LEU A 316 -3.92 -6.64 -8.01
N SER A 317 -2.75 -6.85 -8.63
CA SER A 317 -2.61 -6.78 -10.10
C SER A 317 -3.36 -7.91 -10.83
N ASP A 318 -3.57 -9.04 -10.15
CA ASP A 318 -4.20 -10.24 -10.71
C ASP A 318 -5.69 -10.35 -10.34
N VAL A 319 -6.24 -9.35 -9.61
CA VAL A 319 -7.66 -9.32 -9.23
C VAL A 319 -8.53 -9.17 -10.46
N LYS A 320 -9.52 -10.07 -10.57
CA LYS A 320 -10.53 -10.10 -11.63
C LYS A 320 -11.95 -10.06 -11.11
N TYR A 321 -12.14 -10.43 -9.85
CA TYR A 321 -13.44 -10.44 -9.17
C TYR A 321 -13.40 -9.45 -8.01
N PHE A 322 -14.29 -8.47 -8.03
CA PHE A 322 -14.42 -7.49 -6.97
C PHE A 322 -15.76 -7.70 -6.29
N VAL A 323 -15.72 -8.01 -5.01
CA VAL A 323 -16.89 -8.20 -4.15
C VAL A 323 -16.96 -7.04 -3.16
N PHE A 324 -18.07 -6.35 -3.13
CA PHE A 324 -18.28 -5.17 -2.30
C PHE A 324 -19.37 -5.45 -1.26
N ASP A 325 -19.13 -5.05 -0.02
CA ASP A 325 -20.24 -4.75 0.87
C ASP A 325 -20.98 -3.50 0.38
N LYS A 326 -22.24 -3.37 0.71
CA LYS A 326 -23.02 -2.18 0.35
C LYS A 326 -22.78 -1.03 1.34
N THR A 327 -23.11 -1.28 2.61
CA THR A 327 -23.23 -0.23 3.64
C THR A 327 -21.86 0.21 4.14
N GLY A 328 -21.61 1.53 4.20
CA GLY A 328 -20.29 2.04 4.60
C GLY A 328 -19.20 1.89 3.53
N THR A 329 -19.41 1.07 2.48
CA THR A 329 -18.44 0.78 1.41
C THR A 329 -18.79 1.48 0.10
N LEU A 330 -19.94 1.14 -0.50
CA LEU A 330 -20.47 1.79 -1.72
C LEU A 330 -21.44 2.93 -1.37
N THR A 331 -21.95 2.92 -0.15
CA THR A 331 -22.80 3.96 0.42
C THR A 331 -22.14 4.59 1.64
N LYS A 332 -22.63 5.76 2.06
CA LYS A 332 -22.06 6.54 3.18
C LYS A 332 -22.41 5.95 4.55
N GLY A 333 -23.29 4.93 4.63
CA GLY A 333 -23.83 4.44 5.90
C GLY A 333 -24.73 5.47 6.62
N VAL A 334 -25.07 6.55 5.93
CA VAL A 334 -25.91 7.62 6.45
C VAL A 334 -27.26 7.56 5.76
N PHE A 335 -28.30 7.38 6.57
CA PHE A 335 -29.67 7.38 6.08
C PHE A 335 -30.16 8.81 5.91
N GLU A 336 -30.74 9.12 4.75
CA GLU A 336 -31.38 10.41 4.49
C GLU A 336 -32.76 10.21 3.89
N VAL A 337 -33.66 11.18 4.17
CA VAL A 337 -34.98 11.25 3.54
C VAL A 337 -34.79 11.61 2.07
N THR A 338 -35.09 10.66 1.19
CA THR A 338 -34.94 10.82 -0.27
C THR A 338 -36.21 11.18 -0.99
N ASP A 339 -37.38 10.89 -0.39
CA ASP A 339 -38.68 11.30 -0.91
C ASP A 339 -39.72 11.42 0.21
N VAL A 340 -40.65 12.35 0.05
CA VAL A 340 -41.78 12.56 0.94
C VAL A 340 -43.05 12.58 0.09
N VAL A 341 -43.91 11.58 0.25
CA VAL A 341 -45.08 11.32 -0.56
C VAL A 341 -46.33 11.47 0.30
N PRO A 342 -46.92 12.67 0.39
CA PRO A 342 -48.14 12.88 1.18
C PRO A 342 -49.34 12.22 0.51
N ALA A 343 -50.29 11.75 1.33
CA ALA A 343 -51.60 11.31 0.89
C ALA A 343 -52.54 12.52 0.62
N GLU A 344 -53.68 12.27 0.02
CA GLU A 344 -54.65 13.32 -0.27
C GLU A 344 -55.11 14.03 1.02
N GLY A 345 -55.00 15.35 1.02
CA GLY A 345 -55.32 16.20 2.18
C GLY A 345 -54.12 16.52 3.10
N PHE A 346 -52.95 15.98 2.86
CA PHE A 346 -51.72 16.28 3.60
C PHE A 346 -50.67 16.97 2.70
N ASN A 347 -49.78 17.73 3.31
CA ASN A 347 -48.62 18.30 2.61
C ASN A 347 -47.29 17.67 3.07
N LYS A 348 -46.22 17.91 2.32
CA LYS A 348 -44.91 17.33 2.62
C LYS A 348 -44.32 17.78 3.95
N ASP A 349 -44.49 19.06 4.26
CA ASP A 349 -43.89 19.65 5.46
C ASP A 349 -44.58 19.13 6.73
N HIS A 350 -45.90 19.04 6.75
CA HIS A 350 -46.65 18.47 7.87
C HIS A 350 -46.40 16.97 8.02
N LEU A 351 -46.27 16.22 6.90
CA LEU A 351 -45.97 14.80 6.97
C LEU A 351 -44.62 14.56 7.64
N LEU A 352 -43.60 15.37 7.27
CA LEU A 352 -42.26 15.28 7.84
C LEU A 352 -42.24 15.75 9.31
N GLU A 353 -43.01 16.80 9.63
CA GLU A 353 -43.19 17.30 11.00
C GLU A 353 -43.78 16.20 11.90
N TYR A 354 -44.89 15.59 11.53
CA TYR A 354 -45.50 14.50 12.30
C TYR A 354 -44.57 13.33 12.53
N ALA A 355 -43.83 12.91 11.48
CA ALA A 355 -42.85 11.84 11.61
C ALA A 355 -41.67 12.20 12.53
N ALA A 356 -41.15 13.44 12.42
CA ALA A 356 -40.02 13.90 13.24
C ALA A 356 -40.40 14.02 14.72
N TYR A 357 -41.63 14.50 15.02
CA TYR A 357 -42.13 14.60 16.39
C TYR A 357 -42.44 13.22 16.98
N ALA A 358 -43.07 12.30 16.23
CA ALA A 358 -43.28 10.93 16.69
C ALA A 358 -41.99 10.21 17.05
N GLU A 359 -40.93 10.42 16.28
CA GLU A 359 -39.62 9.81 16.45
C GLU A 359 -38.66 10.66 17.31
N SER A 360 -39.15 11.69 18.01
CA SER A 360 -38.34 12.68 18.75
C SER A 360 -37.46 12.05 19.82
N ALA A 361 -37.96 11.06 20.54
CA ALA A 361 -37.26 10.37 21.62
C ALA A 361 -36.33 9.23 21.15
N SER A 362 -36.45 8.77 19.91
CA SER A 362 -35.70 7.64 19.38
C SER A 362 -34.31 8.08 18.91
N THR A 363 -33.29 7.24 19.17
CA THR A 363 -31.91 7.39 18.66
C THR A 363 -31.64 6.51 17.45
N HIS A 364 -32.66 5.84 16.92
CA HIS A 364 -32.53 5.00 15.74
C HIS A 364 -32.09 5.80 14.52
N PRO A 365 -31.20 5.29 13.63
CA PRO A 365 -30.71 6.01 12.44
C PRO A 365 -31.83 6.59 11.55
N ILE A 366 -32.96 5.89 11.43
CA ILE A 366 -34.16 6.36 10.71
C ILE A 366 -34.71 7.62 11.38
N SER A 367 -34.84 7.60 12.71
CA SER A 367 -35.36 8.72 13.50
C SER A 367 -34.44 9.94 13.41
N VAL A 368 -33.13 9.71 13.45
CA VAL A 368 -32.13 10.78 13.26
C VAL A 368 -32.27 11.42 11.88
N SER A 369 -32.48 10.62 10.83
CA SER A 369 -32.65 11.14 9.46
C SER A 369 -33.95 11.93 9.28
N LEU A 370 -35.05 11.52 9.93
CA LEU A 370 -36.31 12.27 9.93
C LEU A 370 -36.17 13.62 10.63
N LYS A 371 -35.55 13.64 11.82
CA LYS A 371 -35.26 14.87 12.57
C LYS A 371 -34.36 15.82 11.80
N LYS A 372 -33.29 15.30 11.14
CA LYS A 372 -32.40 16.10 10.30
C LYS A 372 -33.11 16.69 9.09
N ALA A 373 -33.99 15.92 8.44
CA ALA A 373 -34.75 16.39 7.29
C ALA A 373 -35.78 17.45 7.65
N TYR A 374 -36.42 17.34 8.83
CA TYR A 374 -37.33 18.36 9.36
C TYR A 374 -36.63 19.70 9.59
N ASN A 375 -35.33 19.68 9.94
CA ASN A 375 -34.43 20.85 10.05
C ASN A 375 -34.96 22.01 10.90
N GLN A 376 -35.83 21.73 11.88
CA GLN A 376 -36.33 22.69 12.85
C GLN A 376 -36.12 22.13 14.27
N LYS A 377 -36.10 23.03 15.25
CA LYS A 377 -35.96 22.64 16.64
C LYS A 377 -37.22 21.92 17.11
N ILE A 378 -37.09 20.66 17.52
CA ILE A 378 -38.21 19.89 18.08
C ILE A 378 -38.42 20.32 19.53
N ASP A 379 -39.64 20.70 19.85
CA ASP A 379 -40.06 20.99 21.22
C ASP A 379 -40.74 19.74 21.82
N ASN A 380 -39.96 19.00 22.61
CA ASN A 380 -40.45 17.76 23.22
C ASN A 380 -41.59 17.96 24.23
N THR A 381 -41.89 19.19 24.62
CA THR A 381 -43.04 19.48 25.52
C THR A 381 -44.38 19.38 24.80
N LEU A 382 -44.39 19.32 23.47
CA LEU A 382 -45.57 19.20 22.63
C LEU A 382 -45.93 17.74 22.30
N VAL A 383 -45.10 16.78 22.74
CA VAL A 383 -45.29 15.35 22.46
C VAL A 383 -45.57 14.60 23.75
N ASP A 384 -46.65 13.84 23.74
CA ASP A 384 -47.09 13.00 24.86
C ASP A 384 -47.19 11.53 24.39
N HIS A 385 -47.24 10.61 25.34
CA HIS A 385 -47.51 9.17 25.12
C HIS A 385 -46.68 8.49 24.03
N ILE A 386 -45.36 8.81 23.93
CA ILE A 386 -44.47 8.13 22.98
C ILE A 386 -44.32 6.65 23.39
N GLN A 387 -44.75 5.74 22.51
CA GLN A 387 -44.66 4.30 22.70
C GLN A 387 -44.01 3.66 21.49
N GLU A 388 -42.85 3.02 21.70
CA GLU A 388 -42.20 2.21 20.66
C GLU A 388 -42.83 0.83 20.58
N ILE A 389 -43.25 0.43 19.38
CA ILE A 389 -43.80 -0.89 19.08
C ILE A 389 -42.71 -1.68 18.36
N ALA A 390 -42.05 -2.58 19.10
CA ALA A 390 -40.87 -3.29 18.63
C ALA A 390 -41.05 -3.95 17.25
N GLY A 391 -40.19 -3.62 16.31
CA GLY A 391 -40.22 -4.14 14.94
C GLY A 391 -41.34 -3.58 14.05
N HIS A 392 -42.10 -2.59 14.50
CA HIS A 392 -43.23 -1.99 13.78
C HIS A 392 -43.07 -0.47 13.58
N GLY A 393 -42.69 0.28 14.61
CA GLY A 393 -42.55 1.73 14.59
C GLY A 393 -42.93 2.37 15.92
N VAL A 394 -43.36 3.63 15.87
CA VAL A 394 -43.65 4.45 17.04
C VAL A 394 -45.10 5.00 16.96
N GLU A 395 -45.72 5.10 18.13
CA GLU A 395 -47.00 5.72 18.39
C GLU A 395 -46.80 6.91 19.34
N ALA A 396 -47.33 8.07 19.03
CA ALA A 396 -47.17 9.28 19.84
C ALA A 396 -48.34 10.23 19.68
N ASP A 397 -48.59 11.04 20.70
CA ASP A 397 -49.56 12.14 20.63
C ASP A 397 -48.82 13.47 20.48
N TYR A 398 -49.06 14.20 19.42
CA TYR A 398 -48.45 15.50 19.11
C TYR A 398 -49.49 16.54 18.83
N ASN A 399 -49.50 17.62 19.61
CA ASN A 399 -50.39 18.77 19.45
C ASN A 399 -51.87 18.38 19.35
N GLY A 400 -52.31 17.35 20.11
CA GLY A 400 -53.66 16.83 20.15
C GLY A 400 -54.04 15.86 19.02
N HIS A 401 -53.09 15.50 18.17
CA HIS A 401 -53.21 14.49 17.12
C HIS A 401 -52.53 13.20 17.52
N HIS A 402 -53.17 12.08 17.24
CA HIS A 402 -52.59 10.76 17.43
C HIS A 402 -51.80 10.34 16.17
N ILE A 403 -50.50 10.10 16.32
CA ILE A 403 -49.57 9.84 15.22
C ILE A 403 -49.04 8.42 15.30
N LEU A 404 -49.06 7.72 14.19
CA LEU A 404 -48.39 6.45 13.96
C LEU A 404 -47.28 6.65 12.90
N ALA A 405 -46.04 6.32 13.22
CA ALA A 405 -44.93 6.35 12.27
C ALA A 405 -44.23 5.00 12.28
N GLY A 406 -44.16 4.30 11.13
CA GLY A 406 -43.53 2.98 11.10
C GLY A 406 -43.67 2.25 9.77
N ASN A 407 -43.40 0.95 9.80
CA ASN A 407 -43.45 0.12 8.59
C ASN A 407 -44.88 -0.33 8.23
N ALA A 408 -45.03 -1.01 7.09
CA ALA A 408 -46.33 -1.53 6.64
C ALA A 408 -47.01 -2.50 7.65
N LYS A 409 -46.23 -3.15 8.53
CA LYS A 409 -46.81 -4.03 9.57
C LYS A 409 -47.52 -3.23 10.63
N LEU A 410 -47.02 -2.02 10.97
CA LEU A 410 -47.69 -1.12 11.91
C LEU A 410 -49.05 -0.68 11.35
N MET A 411 -49.10 -0.29 10.09
CA MET A 411 -50.39 0.11 9.44
C MET A 411 -51.39 -1.03 9.48
N LYS A 412 -50.98 -2.24 9.17
CA LYS A 412 -51.84 -3.44 9.25
C LYS A 412 -52.28 -3.75 10.68
N LEU A 413 -51.38 -3.66 11.65
CA LEU A 413 -51.69 -3.92 13.07
C LEU A 413 -52.75 -2.99 13.60
N LYS A 414 -52.72 -1.70 13.18
CA LYS A 414 -53.68 -0.66 13.58
C LYS A 414 -54.85 -0.55 12.62
N SER A 415 -55.00 -1.47 11.64
CA SER A 415 -56.08 -1.50 10.64
C SER A 415 -56.19 -0.21 9.81
N ILE A 416 -55.10 0.46 9.55
CA ILE A 416 -55.03 1.66 8.70
C ILE A 416 -54.96 1.20 7.24
N ASP A 417 -55.89 1.70 6.41
CA ASP A 417 -55.86 1.51 4.97
C ASP A 417 -54.80 2.45 4.36
N TYR A 418 -53.76 1.90 3.73
CA TYR A 418 -52.64 2.65 3.19
C TYR A 418 -52.32 2.28 1.75
N SER A 419 -51.83 3.24 0.99
CA SER A 419 -51.33 3.00 -0.36
C SER A 419 -49.93 2.43 -0.30
N ALA A 420 -49.74 1.19 -0.80
CA ALA A 420 -48.44 0.58 -0.87
C ALA A 420 -47.54 1.36 -1.84
N TYR A 421 -46.38 1.79 -1.34
CA TYR A 421 -45.38 2.50 -2.14
C TYR A 421 -44.28 1.54 -2.59
N THR A 422 -43.90 1.58 -3.88
CA THR A 422 -42.99 0.59 -4.49
C THR A 422 -41.59 1.09 -4.74
N LYS A 423 -41.26 2.33 -4.31
CA LYS A 423 -39.89 2.85 -4.46
C LYS A 423 -38.94 2.12 -3.52
N ALA A 424 -37.74 1.90 -3.99
CA ALA A 424 -36.67 1.27 -3.18
C ALA A 424 -36.23 2.21 -2.05
N GLY A 425 -36.06 1.66 -0.86
CA GLY A 425 -35.67 2.35 0.36
C GLY A 425 -36.40 1.81 1.58
N THR A 426 -36.05 2.31 2.76
CA THR A 426 -36.84 2.06 3.98
C THR A 426 -38.07 2.96 3.97
N LEU A 427 -39.25 2.36 3.98
CA LEU A 427 -40.49 3.07 3.90
C LEU A 427 -41.05 3.31 5.32
N VAL A 428 -41.21 4.58 5.68
CA VAL A 428 -41.88 5.00 6.91
C VAL A 428 -43.26 5.51 6.53
N TYR A 429 -44.26 4.72 6.84
CA TYR A 429 -45.67 5.10 6.67
C TYR A 429 -46.12 5.91 7.89
N VAL A 430 -46.82 6.99 7.65
CA VAL A 430 -47.35 7.88 8.70
C VAL A 430 -48.86 7.89 8.62
N ALA A 431 -49.50 7.77 9.77
CA ALA A 431 -50.93 7.99 9.91
C ALA A 431 -51.18 9.00 11.03
N VAL A 432 -52.23 9.79 10.87
CA VAL A 432 -52.67 10.84 11.82
C VAL A 432 -54.17 10.67 12.06
N ASP A 433 -54.57 10.54 13.31
CA ASP A 433 -55.95 10.31 13.73
C ASP A 433 -56.64 9.17 12.95
N ASP A 434 -55.94 8.02 12.91
CA ASP A 434 -56.34 6.80 12.21
C ASP A 434 -56.50 6.93 10.68
N LYS A 435 -55.99 8.02 10.08
CA LYS A 435 -56.00 8.23 8.63
C LYS A 435 -54.60 8.18 8.08
N TYR A 436 -54.40 7.48 6.97
CA TYR A 436 -53.12 7.45 6.26
C TYR A 436 -52.75 8.86 5.79
N ALA A 437 -51.63 9.36 6.28
CA ALA A 437 -51.12 10.70 5.96
C ALA A 437 -50.07 10.69 4.82
N GLY A 438 -49.37 9.57 4.62
CA GLY A 438 -48.37 9.45 3.56
C GLY A 438 -47.23 8.50 3.89
N CYS A 439 -46.25 8.49 3.01
CA CYS A 439 -45.05 7.66 3.13
C CYS A 439 -43.80 8.52 2.98
N ILE A 440 -42.81 8.30 3.83
CA ILE A 440 -41.48 8.89 3.75
C ILE A 440 -40.50 7.79 3.35
N VAL A 441 -39.70 8.07 2.33
CA VAL A 441 -38.67 7.14 1.83
C VAL A 441 -37.30 7.55 2.38
N ILE A 442 -36.65 6.64 3.05
CA ILE A 442 -35.35 6.84 3.62
C ILE A 442 -34.39 5.86 2.95
N SER A 443 -33.27 6.36 2.44
CA SER A 443 -32.29 5.54 1.76
C SER A 443 -30.87 5.88 2.23
N ASP A 444 -30.01 4.89 2.21
CA ASP A 444 -28.57 5.09 2.39
C ASP A 444 -28.00 5.75 1.14
N ILE A 445 -27.15 6.75 1.30
CA ILE A 445 -26.65 7.57 0.21
C ILE A 445 -25.47 6.88 -0.45
N ILE A 446 -25.51 6.72 -1.77
CA ILE A 446 -24.40 6.25 -2.57
C ILE A 446 -23.24 7.25 -2.46
N LYS A 447 -22.01 6.75 -2.25
CA LYS A 447 -20.81 7.60 -2.21
C LYS A 447 -20.58 8.28 -3.55
N ASP A 448 -20.02 9.46 -3.53
CA ASP A 448 -19.88 10.33 -4.71
C ASP A 448 -18.92 9.58 -5.64
N HIS A 449 -18.12 9.04 -5.85
CA HIS A 449 -17.31 8.39 -6.89
C HIS A 449 -17.55 6.87 -7.04
N ALA A 450 -18.59 6.30 -6.44
CA ALA A 450 -18.82 4.85 -6.48
C ALA A 450 -19.01 4.33 -7.93
N LYS A 451 -19.75 5.07 -8.76
CA LYS A 451 -19.96 4.71 -10.16
C LYS A 451 -18.69 4.77 -10.99
N GLU A 452 -17.90 5.83 -10.82
CA GLU A 452 -16.60 6.02 -11.49
C GLU A 452 -15.62 4.94 -11.05
N ALA A 453 -15.62 4.54 -9.78
CA ALA A 453 -14.78 3.47 -9.26
C ALA A 453 -15.10 2.13 -9.95
N ILE A 454 -16.38 1.74 -10.02
CA ILE A 454 -16.80 0.49 -10.68
C ILE A 454 -16.45 0.52 -12.17
N SER A 455 -16.75 1.62 -12.88
CA SER A 455 -16.39 1.75 -14.30
C SER A 455 -14.88 1.71 -14.52
N GLY A 456 -14.12 2.33 -13.63
CA GLY A 456 -12.65 2.30 -13.61
C GLY A 456 -12.10 0.89 -13.46
N LEU A 457 -12.62 0.08 -12.54
CA LEU A 457 -12.23 -1.32 -12.34
C LEU A 457 -12.52 -2.17 -13.58
N LYS A 458 -13.69 -2.00 -14.20
CA LYS A 458 -14.05 -2.69 -15.45
C LYS A 458 -13.08 -2.33 -16.59
N SER A 459 -12.72 -1.06 -16.72
CA SER A 459 -11.73 -0.60 -17.71
C SER A 459 -10.33 -1.19 -17.49
N LEU A 460 -9.98 -1.50 -16.24
CA LEU A 460 -8.72 -2.15 -15.85
C LEU A 460 -8.76 -3.68 -15.98
N GLY A 461 -9.88 -4.24 -16.44
CA GLY A 461 -10.02 -5.66 -16.76
C GLY A 461 -10.59 -6.51 -15.64
N ALA A 462 -11.38 -5.92 -14.72
CA ALA A 462 -12.25 -6.68 -13.83
C ALA A 462 -13.26 -7.48 -14.67
N LYS A 463 -13.43 -8.75 -14.36
CA LYS A 463 -14.35 -9.65 -15.07
C LYS A 463 -15.76 -9.57 -14.51
N GLU A 464 -15.87 -9.44 -13.21
CA GLU A 464 -17.15 -9.41 -12.50
C GLU A 464 -17.03 -8.52 -11.26
N THR A 465 -18.05 -7.68 -11.07
CA THR A 465 -18.26 -6.89 -9.87
C THR A 465 -19.53 -7.37 -9.17
N VAL A 466 -19.41 -7.71 -7.90
CA VAL A 466 -20.49 -8.32 -7.09
C VAL A 466 -20.76 -7.44 -5.89
N MET A 467 -22.02 -7.25 -5.53
CA MET A 467 -22.43 -6.59 -4.28
C MET A 467 -23.11 -7.59 -3.35
N LEU A 468 -22.67 -7.63 -2.10
CA LEU A 468 -23.31 -8.41 -1.02
C LEU A 468 -23.96 -7.44 -0.04
N THR A 469 -25.21 -7.73 0.36
CA THR A 469 -25.92 -6.89 1.31
C THR A 469 -27.01 -7.66 2.07
N GLY A 470 -27.29 -7.23 3.30
CA GLY A 470 -28.45 -7.69 4.08
C GLY A 470 -29.77 -6.99 3.71
N ASP A 471 -29.73 -5.98 2.84
CA ASP A 471 -30.92 -5.25 2.42
C ASP A 471 -31.86 -6.08 1.54
N SER A 472 -33.10 -5.58 1.38
CA SER A 472 -34.08 -6.16 0.46
C SER A 472 -33.59 -6.13 -1.00
N ALA A 473 -34.03 -7.11 -1.78
CA ALA A 473 -33.67 -7.23 -3.19
C ALA A 473 -33.96 -5.95 -3.99
N SER A 474 -35.09 -5.29 -3.74
CA SER A 474 -35.49 -4.06 -4.45
C SER A 474 -34.53 -2.89 -4.21
N THR A 475 -34.03 -2.72 -2.98
CA THR A 475 -33.08 -1.67 -2.61
C THR A 475 -31.69 -1.99 -3.20
N ALA A 476 -31.26 -3.23 -3.07
CA ALA A 476 -29.97 -3.69 -3.58
C ALA A 476 -29.87 -3.55 -5.10
N ASP A 477 -30.90 -3.97 -5.83
CA ASP A 477 -30.96 -3.85 -7.30
C ASP A 477 -30.92 -2.40 -7.79
N LEU A 478 -31.59 -1.47 -7.09
CA LEU A 478 -31.55 -0.06 -7.44
C LEU A 478 -30.14 0.52 -7.32
N VAL A 479 -29.46 0.25 -6.20
CA VAL A 479 -28.09 0.70 -5.97
C VAL A 479 -27.17 0.12 -7.05
N ALA A 480 -27.23 -1.18 -7.28
CA ALA A 480 -26.39 -1.87 -8.25
C ALA A 480 -26.56 -1.33 -9.69
N LYS A 481 -27.79 -1.11 -10.12
CA LYS A 481 -28.10 -0.48 -11.43
C LYS A 481 -27.54 0.93 -11.53
N THR A 482 -27.63 1.71 -10.45
CA THR A 482 -27.17 3.10 -10.42
C THR A 482 -25.65 3.20 -10.60
N ILE A 483 -24.89 2.33 -9.93
CA ILE A 483 -23.44 2.35 -9.94
C ILE A 483 -22.82 1.40 -10.98
N GLY A 484 -23.62 0.50 -11.56
CA GLY A 484 -23.18 -0.39 -12.64
C GLY A 484 -22.51 -1.69 -12.16
N ILE A 485 -22.94 -2.26 -11.03
CA ILE A 485 -22.53 -3.59 -10.52
C ILE A 485 -23.16 -4.69 -11.40
N ASP A 486 -22.44 -5.80 -11.60
CA ASP A 486 -22.89 -6.89 -12.50
C ASP A 486 -23.82 -7.87 -11.78
N THR A 487 -23.49 -8.26 -10.55
CA THR A 487 -24.21 -9.29 -9.78
C THR A 487 -24.53 -8.79 -8.37
N VAL A 488 -25.70 -9.11 -7.87
CA VAL A 488 -26.17 -8.72 -6.52
C VAL A 488 -26.67 -9.94 -5.77
N HIS A 489 -26.23 -10.06 -4.52
CA HIS A 489 -26.80 -10.99 -3.55
C HIS A 489 -27.32 -10.17 -2.37
N SER A 490 -28.65 -10.23 -2.17
CA SER A 490 -29.39 -9.48 -1.16
C SER A 490 -29.91 -10.38 -0.04
N GLU A 491 -30.39 -9.77 1.04
CA GLU A 491 -31.01 -10.45 2.20
C GLU A 491 -30.06 -11.44 2.90
N LEU A 492 -28.73 -11.18 2.84
CA LEU A 492 -27.69 -12.02 3.39
C LEU A 492 -27.47 -11.76 4.87
N LEU A 493 -27.32 -12.83 5.65
CA LEU A 493 -26.73 -12.78 6.98
C LEU A 493 -25.19 -12.73 6.88
N PRO A 494 -24.48 -12.34 7.94
CA PRO A 494 -23.00 -12.29 7.91
C PRO A 494 -22.34 -13.62 7.51
N ALA A 495 -22.89 -14.76 7.92
CA ALA A 495 -22.40 -16.08 7.53
C ALA A 495 -22.61 -16.36 6.02
N ASP A 496 -23.73 -15.92 5.47
CA ASP A 496 -24.07 -16.12 4.05
C ASP A 496 -23.11 -15.35 3.14
N LYS A 497 -22.65 -14.15 3.59
CA LYS A 497 -21.63 -13.39 2.85
C LYS A 497 -20.33 -14.17 2.67
N VAL A 498 -19.89 -14.90 3.71
CA VAL A 498 -18.69 -15.74 3.62
C VAL A 498 -18.91 -16.88 2.63
N GLU A 499 -20.08 -17.52 2.68
CA GLU A 499 -20.42 -18.62 1.76
C GLU A 499 -20.44 -18.15 0.30
N GLU A 500 -21.02 -16.99 0.01
CA GLU A 500 -21.03 -16.42 -1.35
C GLU A 500 -19.62 -16.12 -1.86
N VAL A 501 -18.74 -15.56 -1.01
CA VAL A 501 -17.33 -15.36 -1.35
C VAL A 501 -16.62 -16.68 -1.63
N GLU A 502 -16.88 -17.74 -0.85
CA GLU A 502 -16.32 -19.06 -1.09
C GLU A 502 -16.79 -19.68 -2.42
N LYS A 503 -18.05 -19.50 -2.79
CA LYS A 503 -18.58 -19.91 -4.11
C LYS A 503 -17.84 -19.20 -5.25
N LEU A 504 -17.58 -17.90 -5.12
CA LEU A 504 -16.83 -17.12 -6.11
C LEU A 504 -15.37 -17.54 -6.16
N LEU A 505 -14.74 -17.84 -5.01
CA LEU A 505 -13.37 -18.36 -4.93
C LEU A 505 -13.24 -19.72 -5.62
N ALA A 506 -14.26 -20.56 -5.54
CA ALA A 506 -14.29 -21.86 -6.22
C ALA A 506 -14.51 -21.74 -7.75
N LYS A 507 -15.18 -20.69 -8.20
CA LYS A 507 -15.51 -20.43 -9.62
C LYS A 507 -14.31 -19.89 -10.42
N LYS A 508 -13.41 -19.13 -9.77
CA LYS A 508 -12.28 -18.48 -10.43
C LYS A 508 -11.15 -19.47 -10.79
N SER A 509 -10.32 -19.12 -11.77
CA SER A 509 -9.10 -19.87 -12.05
C SER A 509 -7.98 -19.54 -11.05
N ASP A 510 -6.97 -20.42 -10.91
CA ASP A 510 -5.84 -20.22 -9.98
C ASP A 510 -5.05 -18.92 -10.22
N LYS A 511 -5.03 -18.44 -11.47
CA LYS A 511 -4.33 -17.22 -11.88
C LYS A 511 -5.14 -15.95 -11.59
N GLU A 512 -6.43 -16.07 -11.37
CA GLU A 512 -7.32 -14.96 -11.08
C GLU A 512 -7.47 -14.79 -9.58
N LYS A 513 -7.62 -13.56 -9.13
CA LYS A 513 -7.76 -13.22 -7.73
C LYS A 513 -9.08 -12.51 -7.47
N LEU A 514 -9.58 -12.69 -6.25
CA LEU A 514 -10.78 -12.07 -5.74
C LEU A 514 -10.41 -11.08 -4.65
N ALA A 515 -10.87 -9.83 -4.80
CA ALA A 515 -10.82 -8.82 -3.76
C ALA A 515 -12.19 -8.69 -3.09
N PHE A 516 -12.21 -8.65 -1.76
CA PHE A 516 -13.38 -8.21 -1.01
C PHE A 516 -13.12 -6.81 -0.47
N VAL A 517 -14.12 -5.93 -0.61
CA VAL A 517 -14.07 -4.53 -0.17
C VAL A 517 -15.18 -4.31 0.85
N GLY A 518 -14.82 -3.88 2.06
CA GLY A 518 -15.75 -3.66 3.17
C GLY A 518 -15.30 -2.55 4.10
N ASP A 519 -16.11 -2.21 5.10
CA ASP A 519 -15.77 -1.23 6.15
C ASP A 519 -14.90 -1.82 7.28
N GLY A 520 -14.77 -3.13 7.32
CA GLY A 520 -13.90 -3.89 8.23
C GLY A 520 -14.46 -4.17 9.61
N ILE A 521 -15.52 -3.51 10.06
CA ILE A 521 -16.07 -3.72 11.40
C ILE A 521 -16.89 -5.03 11.44
N ASN A 522 -17.81 -5.18 10.50
CA ASN A 522 -18.70 -6.34 10.41
C ASN A 522 -18.17 -7.42 9.46
N ASP A 523 -17.28 -7.05 8.55
CA ASP A 523 -16.84 -7.87 7.44
C ASP A 523 -15.45 -8.50 7.64
N ALA A 524 -14.84 -8.38 8.83
CA ALA A 524 -13.52 -8.93 9.13
C ALA A 524 -13.36 -10.42 8.75
N PRO A 525 -14.35 -11.32 8.98
CA PRO A 525 -14.26 -12.70 8.55
C PRO A 525 -14.21 -12.85 7.02
N VAL A 526 -14.95 -12.01 6.29
CA VAL A 526 -15.01 -12.03 4.82
C VAL A 526 -13.74 -11.44 4.22
N LEU A 527 -13.23 -10.32 4.79
CA LEU A 527 -11.95 -9.70 4.41
C LEU A 527 -10.79 -10.69 4.50
N SER A 528 -10.72 -11.45 5.60
CA SER A 528 -9.67 -12.44 5.83
C SER A 528 -9.79 -13.67 4.92
N ARG A 529 -10.98 -13.95 4.39
CA ARG A 529 -11.24 -15.13 3.54
C ARG A 529 -10.93 -14.88 2.07
N ALA A 530 -11.04 -13.67 1.59
CA ALA A 530 -10.72 -13.29 0.21
C ALA A 530 -9.23 -13.51 -0.14
N ASP A 531 -8.88 -13.54 -1.43
CA ASP A 531 -7.46 -13.52 -1.83
C ASP A 531 -6.77 -12.22 -1.40
N ILE A 532 -7.54 -11.13 -1.33
CA ILE A 532 -7.10 -9.83 -0.82
C ILE A 532 -8.29 -9.08 -0.20
N GLY A 533 -8.14 -8.66 1.04
CA GLY A 533 -9.09 -7.83 1.76
C GLY A 533 -8.74 -6.35 1.64
N ILE A 534 -9.71 -5.52 1.27
CA ILE A 534 -9.56 -4.06 1.15
C ILE A 534 -10.53 -3.40 2.13
N ALA A 535 -10.02 -2.66 3.11
CA ALA A 535 -10.85 -1.89 4.04
C ALA A 535 -10.99 -0.44 3.59
N MET A 536 -12.21 0.08 3.71
CA MET A 536 -12.57 1.49 3.45
C MET A 536 -12.51 2.30 4.74
N GLY A 537 -12.15 3.59 4.65
CA GLY A 537 -12.26 4.54 5.77
C GLY A 537 -11.42 4.18 6.99
N GLY A 538 -10.17 3.73 6.80
CA GLY A 538 -9.34 3.18 7.85
C GLY A 538 -8.96 4.12 9.00
N LEU A 539 -9.22 5.43 8.85
CA LEU A 539 -9.01 6.42 9.92
C LEU A 539 -10.07 6.27 11.00
N GLY A 540 -10.06 5.40 11.88
CA GLY A 540 -11.04 5.26 12.96
C GLY A 540 -11.47 3.84 13.26
N SER A 541 -11.09 2.85 12.44
CA SER A 541 -11.39 1.45 12.67
C SER A 541 -10.12 0.61 12.78
N ASP A 542 -9.66 0.39 14.00
CA ASP A 542 -8.52 -0.48 14.29
C ASP A 542 -8.75 -1.91 13.80
N ALA A 543 -9.98 -2.42 13.94
CA ALA A 543 -10.36 -3.75 13.47
C ALA A 543 -10.27 -3.87 11.94
N ALA A 544 -10.65 -2.82 11.20
CA ALA A 544 -10.52 -2.78 9.75
C ALA A 544 -9.06 -2.78 9.32
N ILE A 545 -8.24 -1.95 10.00
CA ILE A 545 -6.80 -1.89 9.77
C ILE A 545 -6.17 -3.27 10.02
N GLU A 546 -6.55 -3.98 11.05
CA GLU A 546 -5.95 -5.28 11.39
C GLU A 546 -6.36 -6.38 10.40
N ALA A 547 -7.62 -6.45 10.03
CA ALA A 547 -8.19 -7.53 9.21
C ALA A 547 -7.86 -7.43 7.72
N ALA A 548 -7.68 -6.22 7.17
CA ALA A 548 -7.47 -6.03 5.74
C ALA A 548 -5.99 -6.11 5.32
N ASP A 549 -5.73 -6.44 4.07
CA ASP A 549 -4.41 -6.47 3.43
C ASP A 549 -4.06 -5.12 2.78
N VAL A 550 -5.09 -4.39 2.36
CA VAL A 550 -5.01 -3.03 1.82
C VAL A 550 -6.02 -2.16 2.58
N VAL A 551 -5.59 -0.99 3.02
CA VAL A 551 -6.43 -0.05 3.76
C VAL A 551 -6.49 1.27 3.00
N LEU A 552 -7.69 1.73 2.68
CA LEU A 552 -7.93 3.06 2.14
C LEU A 552 -8.16 4.01 3.32
N MET A 553 -7.31 5.02 3.43
CA MET A 553 -7.29 5.92 4.59
C MET A 553 -8.47 6.88 4.61
N ASP A 554 -8.99 7.21 3.44
CA ASP A 554 -10.23 7.96 3.25
C ASP A 554 -11.35 7.04 2.78
N ASP A 555 -12.51 7.63 2.61
CA ASP A 555 -13.74 6.93 2.29
C ASP A 555 -14.09 6.98 0.78
N ASP A 556 -13.10 7.29 -0.09
CA ASP A 556 -13.31 7.40 -1.54
C ASP A 556 -13.11 6.06 -2.27
N PRO A 557 -14.18 5.46 -2.84
CA PRO A 557 -14.10 4.22 -3.61
C PRO A 557 -13.17 4.30 -4.85
N LEU A 558 -12.92 5.50 -5.37
CA LEU A 558 -12.07 5.70 -6.54
C LEU A 558 -10.64 5.22 -6.30
N LYS A 559 -10.18 5.24 -5.05
CA LYS A 559 -8.85 4.75 -4.66
C LYS A 559 -8.64 3.26 -4.87
N ILE A 560 -9.71 2.46 -4.96
CA ILE A 560 -9.60 1.04 -5.31
C ILE A 560 -9.06 0.91 -6.74
N SER A 561 -9.61 1.68 -7.68
CA SER A 561 -9.12 1.69 -9.07
C SER A 561 -7.71 2.26 -9.18
N LEU A 562 -7.36 3.25 -8.36
CA LEU A 562 -6.01 3.81 -8.28
C LEU A 562 -5.01 2.79 -7.73
N ALA A 563 -5.36 2.06 -6.67
CA ALA A 563 -4.55 0.97 -6.11
C ALA A 563 -4.22 -0.09 -7.17
N MET A 564 -5.23 -0.49 -7.96
CA MET A 564 -5.05 -1.43 -9.06
C MET A 564 -4.14 -0.88 -10.17
N LYS A 565 -4.25 0.41 -10.52
CA LYS A 565 -3.34 1.08 -11.48
C LYS A 565 -1.89 1.09 -10.99
N ILE A 566 -1.66 1.44 -9.72
CA ILE A 566 -0.34 1.46 -9.09
C ILE A 566 0.27 0.05 -9.11
N SER A 567 -0.50 -0.96 -8.70
CA SER A 567 -0.10 -2.36 -8.70
C SER A 567 0.30 -2.83 -10.10
N THR A 568 -0.58 -2.66 -11.09
CA THR A 568 -0.33 -3.07 -12.48
C THR A 568 0.90 -2.38 -13.08
N LYS A 569 1.10 -1.07 -12.79
CA LYS A 569 2.29 -0.33 -13.22
C LYS A 569 3.55 -0.88 -12.57
N THR A 570 3.52 -1.14 -11.28
CA THR A 570 4.65 -1.70 -10.52
C THR A 570 5.07 -3.05 -11.08
N LEU A 571 4.12 -3.95 -11.30
CA LEU A 571 4.37 -5.29 -11.87
C LEU A 571 4.90 -5.21 -13.32
N ARG A 572 4.43 -4.25 -14.11
CA ARG A 572 4.94 -4.01 -15.46
C ARG A 572 6.42 -3.61 -15.41
N ILE A 573 6.80 -2.70 -14.50
CA ILE A 573 8.20 -2.29 -14.30
C ILE A 573 9.05 -3.48 -13.85
N VAL A 574 8.56 -4.29 -12.91
CA VAL A 574 9.24 -5.51 -12.45
C VAL A 574 9.48 -6.46 -13.63
N LYS A 575 8.45 -6.75 -14.44
CA LYS A 575 8.57 -7.61 -15.62
C LYS A 575 9.56 -7.05 -16.66
N GLN A 576 9.54 -5.73 -16.89
CA GLN A 576 10.51 -5.06 -17.77
C GLN A 576 11.94 -5.27 -17.28
N ASN A 577 12.20 -5.07 -16.00
CA ASN A 577 13.52 -5.26 -15.41
C ASN A 577 13.98 -6.71 -15.49
N ILE A 578 13.10 -7.68 -15.25
CA ILE A 578 13.42 -9.11 -15.36
C ILE A 578 13.82 -9.44 -16.81
N VAL A 579 12.97 -9.11 -17.78
CA VAL A 579 13.22 -9.43 -19.19
C VAL A 579 14.48 -8.74 -19.69
N PHE A 580 14.65 -7.45 -19.40
CA PHE A 580 15.82 -6.69 -19.82
C PHE A 580 17.12 -7.26 -19.23
N ALA A 581 17.15 -7.48 -17.91
CA ALA A 581 18.35 -7.99 -17.25
C ALA A 581 18.73 -9.39 -17.74
N LEU A 582 17.76 -10.31 -17.88
CA LEU A 582 18.00 -11.66 -18.36
C LEU A 582 18.43 -11.69 -19.82
N ALA A 583 17.82 -10.89 -20.69
CA ALA A 583 18.16 -10.83 -22.11
C ALA A 583 19.61 -10.33 -22.32
N VAL A 584 19.98 -9.20 -21.70
CA VAL A 584 21.35 -8.67 -21.82
C VAL A 584 22.36 -9.64 -21.24
N LYS A 585 22.09 -10.23 -20.07
CA LYS A 585 22.99 -11.21 -19.46
C LYS A 585 23.17 -12.45 -20.35
N PHE A 586 22.09 -13.00 -20.89
CA PHE A 586 22.17 -14.16 -21.78
C PHE A 586 23.05 -13.87 -23.00
N ILE A 587 22.85 -12.71 -23.65
CA ILE A 587 23.66 -12.30 -24.81
C ILE A 587 25.14 -12.17 -24.39
N CYS A 588 25.43 -11.48 -23.28
CA CYS A 588 26.81 -11.29 -22.82
C CYS A 588 27.46 -12.59 -22.38
N LEU A 589 26.73 -13.54 -21.79
CA LEU A 589 27.26 -14.88 -21.43
C LEU A 589 27.64 -15.69 -22.67
N VAL A 590 26.82 -15.66 -23.72
CA VAL A 590 27.17 -16.32 -25.00
C VAL A 590 28.41 -15.69 -25.61
N LEU A 591 28.49 -14.35 -25.66
CA LEU A 591 29.67 -13.64 -26.18
C LEU A 591 30.91 -13.93 -25.33
N GLY A 592 30.75 -14.04 -24.00
CA GLY A 592 31.83 -14.41 -23.08
C GLY A 592 32.37 -15.83 -23.33
N ALA A 593 31.47 -16.80 -23.47
CA ALA A 593 31.82 -18.18 -23.76
C ALA A 593 32.52 -18.33 -25.13
N LEU A 594 32.12 -17.55 -26.13
CA LEU A 594 32.76 -17.49 -27.44
C LEU A 594 34.13 -16.77 -27.43
N GLY A 595 34.48 -16.06 -26.34
CA GLY A 595 35.72 -15.28 -26.22
C GLY A 595 35.68 -13.93 -26.94
N ILE A 596 34.49 -13.47 -27.33
CA ILE A 596 34.26 -12.15 -27.94
C ILE A 596 34.15 -11.06 -26.88
N ALA A 597 33.54 -11.40 -25.73
CA ALA A 597 33.36 -10.45 -24.63
C ALA A 597 34.70 -10.28 -23.88
N ASN A 598 35.07 -9.02 -23.65
CA ASN A 598 36.12 -8.62 -22.75
C ASN A 598 35.59 -8.28 -21.36
N MET A 599 36.49 -8.01 -20.41
CA MET A 599 36.12 -7.68 -19.03
C MET A 599 35.29 -6.39 -18.92
N TRP A 600 35.51 -5.41 -19.81
CA TRP A 600 34.72 -4.17 -19.86
C TRP A 600 33.24 -4.41 -20.22
N LEU A 601 32.99 -5.32 -21.17
CA LEU A 601 31.63 -5.74 -21.52
C LEU A 601 30.98 -6.49 -20.35
N ALA A 602 31.75 -7.29 -19.62
CA ALA A 602 31.28 -7.97 -18.40
C ALA A 602 30.85 -6.98 -17.32
N ILE A 603 31.65 -5.95 -17.07
CA ILE A 603 31.31 -4.85 -16.14
C ILE A 603 30.04 -4.14 -16.57
N PHE A 604 29.90 -3.80 -17.86
CA PHE A 604 28.69 -3.18 -18.38
C PHE A 604 27.45 -4.08 -18.19
N ALA A 605 27.58 -5.36 -18.49
CA ALA A 605 26.52 -6.36 -18.33
C ALA A 605 26.06 -6.53 -16.88
N ASP A 606 26.92 -6.25 -15.92
CA ASP A 606 26.57 -6.32 -14.49
C ASP A 606 26.17 -4.95 -13.93
N VAL A 607 27.10 -4.01 -13.85
CA VAL A 607 26.87 -2.70 -13.20
C VAL A 607 26.00 -1.77 -14.06
N GLY A 608 26.24 -1.73 -15.38
CA GLY A 608 25.46 -0.87 -16.28
C GLY A 608 24.00 -1.28 -16.34
N VAL A 609 23.72 -2.56 -16.48
CA VAL A 609 22.36 -3.11 -16.50
C VAL A 609 21.65 -2.89 -15.16
N MET A 610 22.38 -3.05 -14.05
CA MET A 610 21.85 -2.78 -12.72
C MET A 610 21.42 -1.29 -12.58
N ILE A 611 22.28 -0.36 -12.98
CA ILE A 611 21.94 1.09 -12.92
C ILE A 611 20.68 1.39 -13.74
N LEU A 612 20.59 0.87 -14.97
CA LEU A 612 19.42 1.07 -15.83
C LEU A 612 18.15 0.47 -15.21
N ALA A 613 18.25 -0.74 -14.64
CA ALA A 613 17.12 -1.39 -13.97
C ALA A 613 16.66 -0.63 -12.71
N VAL A 614 17.60 -0.09 -11.93
CA VAL A 614 17.30 0.76 -10.78
C VAL A 614 16.63 2.07 -11.21
N MET A 615 17.13 2.71 -12.27
CA MET A 615 16.49 3.92 -12.83
C MET A 615 15.06 3.62 -13.31
N ASN A 616 14.83 2.47 -13.97
CA ASN A 616 13.48 2.08 -14.36
C ASN A 616 12.59 1.82 -13.12
N ALA A 617 13.13 1.20 -12.06
CA ALA A 617 12.42 0.94 -10.80
C ALA A 617 11.91 2.23 -10.12
N THR A 618 12.67 3.35 -10.21
CA THR A 618 12.23 4.63 -9.62
C THR A 618 10.95 5.20 -10.24
N ARG A 619 10.56 4.75 -11.44
CA ARG A 619 9.29 5.12 -12.09
C ARG A 619 8.06 4.59 -11.34
N ALA A 620 8.24 3.62 -10.45
CA ALA A 620 7.17 3.12 -9.59
C ALA A 620 6.78 4.11 -8.48
N LEU A 621 7.64 5.07 -8.14
CA LEU A 621 7.39 6.10 -7.11
C LEU A 621 6.31 7.13 -7.49
N THR A 622 5.98 7.25 -8.77
CA THR A 622 5.01 8.24 -9.27
C THR A 622 3.99 7.58 -10.16
N ILE A 623 2.75 8.04 -10.10
CA ILE A 623 1.72 7.74 -11.09
C ILE A 623 1.42 9.04 -11.83
N HIS A 624 1.46 9.01 -13.16
CA HIS A 624 0.92 10.10 -13.97
C HIS A 624 -0.53 9.73 -14.29
N ASN A 625 -1.44 10.63 -14.00
CA ASN A 625 -2.86 10.51 -14.35
C ASN A 625 -3.05 10.52 -15.86
#